data_24e408dfbc1bbda6badd5ff7d8af4cff
#
_entry.id   24e408dfbc1bbda6badd5ff7d8af4cff
#
_cell.length_a   1.000
_cell.length_b   1.000
_cell.length_c   1.000
_cell.angle_alpha   90.00
_cell.angle_beta   90.00
_cell.angle_gamma   90.00
#
_symmetry.space_group_name_H-M   'P 1'
#
loop_
_entity.id
_entity.type
_entity.pdbx_description
1 polymer ?
#
loop_
_entity_poly.entity_id
_entity_poly.type
_entity_poly.pdbx_seq_one_letter_code
_entity_poly.pdbx_strand_id
1 'polypeptide(L)'
;DVGIKDGIITEIGHIEDDEGHKTIDASGLIVAPGFIDLHTHYDAQLFWDPYCSISSWHGITTVVIGNCGFGFAPVAPEARERSMLSMTRVEAIPLASMKEGMPWDWESFPEYLDSVDRTSKAINIVPYVPVNPILISVLGLEDAKAGRLPTDKEHIEMCRLLEESMDAGGCGWSAQRLPPDGPAGVQLDFDGTAMPTDVMHDQTSIEFAKVLRKRNAGHMQTTMVSGNPKADQQHIMDLAKISGRP
;
A
#
# COMPACT_ATOMS: atom_id res chain seq x y z
N ASP A 1 2.02 -30.87 18.95
CA ASP A 1 3.30 -30.38 18.43
C ASP A 1 3.14 -29.89 17.00
N VAL A 2 4.08 -29.07 16.52
CA VAL A 2 4.13 -28.54 15.16
C VAL A 2 5.54 -28.73 14.64
N GLY A 3 5.69 -29.60 13.65
CA GLY A 3 6.94 -29.84 12.95
C GLY A 3 7.11 -28.85 11.80
N ILE A 4 8.28 -28.15 11.75
CA ILE A 4 8.62 -27.19 10.72
C ILE A 4 9.94 -27.57 10.09
N LYS A 5 9.98 -27.66 8.76
CA LYS A 5 11.20 -27.91 7.98
C LYS A 5 11.22 -26.96 6.78
N ASP A 6 12.35 -26.28 6.59
CA ASP A 6 12.57 -25.35 5.49
C ASP A 6 11.46 -24.28 5.37
N GLY A 7 10.96 -23.77 6.52
CA GLY A 7 9.91 -22.77 6.58
C GLY A 7 8.48 -23.30 6.34
N ILE A 8 8.30 -24.60 6.17
CA ILE A 8 7.02 -25.24 5.90
C ILE A 8 6.59 -26.10 7.08
N ILE A 9 5.31 -26.00 7.49
CA ILE A 9 4.72 -26.92 8.46
C ILE A 9 4.60 -28.28 7.77
N THR A 10 5.33 -29.27 8.27
CA THR A 10 5.38 -30.62 7.70
C THR A 10 4.50 -31.58 8.48
N GLU A 11 4.27 -31.33 9.77
CA GLU A 11 3.51 -32.21 10.63
C GLU A 11 2.81 -31.44 11.75
N ILE A 12 1.60 -31.87 12.09
CA ILE A 12 0.85 -31.42 13.27
C ILE A 12 0.36 -32.67 13.99
N GLY A 13 0.85 -32.89 15.21
CA GLY A 13 0.49 -34.09 15.97
C GLY A 13 1.49 -34.34 17.10
N HIS A 14 1.63 -35.59 17.49
CA HIS A 14 2.67 -36.01 18.42
C HIS A 14 3.96 -36.24 17.64
N ILE A 15 5.02 -35.52 18.02
CA ILE A 15 6.36 -35.60 17.41
C ILE A 15 7.33 -35.97 18.52
N GLU A 16 8.14 -36.99 18.31
CA GLU A 16 9.13 -37.43 19.30
C GLU A 16 10.23 -36.37 19.48
N ASP A 17 10.67 -36.16 20.71
CA ASP A 17 11.60 -35.07 21.07
C ASP A 17 12.97 -35.10 20.36
N ASP A 18 13.37 -36.26 19.86
CA ASP A 18 14.66 -36.47 19.17
C ASP A 18 14.60 -36.26 17.65
N GLU A 19 13.42 -36.03 17.09
CA GLU A 19 13.23 -35.79 15.64
C GLU A 19 13.58 -34.35 15.21
N GLY A 20 13.62 -33.41 16.14
CA GLY A 20 13.86 -32.00 15.86
C GLY A 20 15.30 -31.53 16.11
N HIS A 21 15.91 -30.80 15.16
CA HIS A 21 17.21 -30.12 15.41
C HIS A 21 17.09 -29.03 16.50
N LYS A 22 15.92 -28.43 16.67
CA LYS A 22 15.63 -27.42 17.66
C LYS A 22 14.19 -27.59 18.13
N THR A 23 14.03 -27.80 19.42
CA THR A 23 12.71 -27.86 20.08
C THR A 23 12.48 -26.58 20.87
N ILE A 24 11.27 -26.03 20.76
CA ILE A 24 10.79 -24.89 21.54
C ILE A 24 9.63 -25.39 22.41
N ASP A 25 9.81 -25.36 23.72
CA ASP A 25 8.72 -25.71 24.64
C ASP A 25 7.64 -24.60 24.61
N ALA A 26 6.45 -24.96 24.13
CA ALA A 26 5.28 -24.12 24.09
C ALA A 26 4.18 -24.58 25.06
N SER A 27 4.54 -25.32 26.10
CA SER A 27 3.60 -25.80 27.10
C SER A 27 2.81 -24.66 27.74
N GLY A 28 1.47 -24.73 27.70
CA GLY A 28 0.58 -23.67 28.20
C GLY A 28 0.47 -22.44 27.29
N LEU A 29 1.08 -22.45 26.11
CA LEU A 29 0.99 -21.39 25.09
C LEU A 29 0.15 -21.83 23.91
N ILE A 30 -0.26 -20.85 23.09
CA ILE A 30 -0.92 -21.09 21.80
C ILE A 30 0.14 -20.88 20.71
N VAL A 31 0.29 -21.87 19.83
CA VAL A 31 1.06 -21.72 18.59
C VAL A 31 0.08 -21.26 17.49
N ALA A 32 0.31 -20.07 16.96
CA ALA A 32 -0.53 -19.47 15.94
C ALA A 32 0.32 -18.95 14.77
N PRO A 33 -0.26 -18.79 13.57
CA PRO A 33 0.38 -18.03 12.50
C PRO A 33 0.70 -16.61 12.97
N GLY A 34 1.77 -16.01 12.43
CA GLY A 34 2.06 -14.61 12.65
C GLY A 34 0.92 -13.72 12.17
N PHE A 35 0.72 -12.59 12.83
CA PHE A 35 -0.32 -11.63 12.44
C PHE A 35 0.05 -10.90 11.15
N ILE A 36 -0.97 -10.46 10.42
CA ILE A 36 -0.85 -9.59 9.26
C ILE A 36 -1.37 -8.21 9.65
N ASP A 37 -0.51 -7.19 9.59
CA ASP A 37 -0.92 -5.80 9.75
C ASP A 37 -1.36 -5.26 8.39
N LEU A 38 -2.66 -5.06 8.24
CA LEU A 38 -3.28 -4.70 6.97
C LEU A 38 -3.14 -3.22 6.60
N HIS A 39 -2.66 -2.38 7.52
CA HIS A 39 -2.58 -0.94 7.27
C HIS A 39 -1.36 -0.32 7.94
N THR A 40 -0.30 -0.16 7.17
CA THR A 40 0.94 0.49 7.63
C THR A 40 1.46 1.47 6.59
N HIS A 41 2.38 2.34 7.01
CA HIS A 41 3.10 3.29 6.17
C HIS A 41 4.62 3.09 6.29
N TYR A 42 5.06 1.84 6.27
CA TYR A 42 6.48 1.47 6.28
C TYR A 42 7.18 1.66 4.92
N ASP A 43 6.54 2.26 3.94
CA ASP A 43 7.02 2.43 2.55
C ASP A 43 8.43 3.00 2.45
N ALA A 44 8.79 3.91 3.35
CA ALA A 44 10.14 4.44 3.47
C ALA A 44 10.95 3.74 4.55
N GLN A 45 10.32 3.52 5.72
CA GLN A 45 10.99 3.05 6.93
C GLN A 45 11.68 1.69 6.74
N LEU A 46 11.11 0.80 5.93
CA LEU A 46 11.69 -0.52 5.65
C LEU A 46 13.13 -0.49 5.14
N PHE A 47 13.59 0.63 4.55
CA PHE A 47 14.95 0.78 4.05
C PHE A 47 15.99 1.03 5.15
N TRP A 48 15.59 1.55 6.31
CA TRP A 48 16.49 1.77 7.47
C TRP A 48 16.08 1.02 8.72
N ASP A 49 14.85 0.52 8.78
CA ASP A 49 14.36 -0.40 9.81
C ASP A 49 13.73 -1.64 9.15
N PRO A 50 14.56 -2.56 8.64
CA PRO A 50 14.07 -3.73 7.89
C PRO A 50 13.32 -4.74 8.76
N TYR A 51 13.27 -4.54 10.07
CA TYR A 51 12.45 -5.33 10.99
C TYR A 51 11.03 -4.80 11.12
N CYS A 52 10.74 -3.58 10.64
CA CYS A 52 9.51 -2.86 10.96
C CYS A 52 9.22 -2.96 12.46
N SER A 53 10.16 -2.47 13.28
CA SER A 53 10.45 -2.89 14.67
C SER A 53 9.22 -2.91 15.56
N ILE A 54 8.32 -1.92 15.48
CA ILE A 54 7.14 -1.91 16.34
C ILE A 54 6.21 -3.07 15.98
N SER A 55 5.89 -3.26 14.71
CA SER A 55 4.98 -4.33 14.28
C SER A 55 5.55 -5.72 14.57
N SER A 56 6.81 -5.97 14.25
CA SER A 56 7.46 -7.28 14.48
C SER A 56 7.53 -7.66 15.96
N TRP A 57 7.66 -6.69 16.87
CA TRP A 57 7.67 -6.95 18.32
C TRP A 57 6.34 -7.46 18.88
N HIS A 58 5.26 -7.25 18.14
CA HIS A 58 3.91 -7.70 18.50
C HIS A 58 3.48 -8.99 17.78
N GLY A 59 4.43 -9.72 17.18
CA GLY A 59 4.15 -10.99 16.49
C GLY A 59 3.56 -10.82 15.09
N ILE A 60 3.69 -9.63 14.50
CA ILE A 60 3.34 -9.37 13.12
C ILE A 60 4.47 -9.91 12.24
N THR A 61 4.14 -10.73 11.27
CA THR A 61 5.09 -11.34 10.31
C THR A 61 4.88 -10.85 8.89
N THR A 62 3.81 -10.09 8.65
CA THR A 62 3.50 -9.51 7.35
C THR A 62 2.91 -8.13 7.56
N VAL A 63 3.40 -7.15 6.82
CA VAL A 63 2.84 -5.78 6.79
C VAL A 63 2.38 -5.42 5.40
N VAL A 64 1.27 -4.70 5.33
CA VAL A 64 0.75 -4.14 4.07
C VAL A 64 1.15 -2.68 3.99
N ILE A 65 1.81 -2.29 2.90
CA ILE A 65 2.29 -0.93 2.64
C ILE A 65 1.56 -0.31 1.45
N GLY A 66 1.82 0.96 1.15
CA GLY A 66 1.16 1.68 0.06
C GLY A 66 -0.29 2.03 0.35
N ASN A 67 -0.68 2.12 1.62
CA ASN A 67 -2.04 2.42 2.04
C ASN A 67 -2.46 3.87 1.76
N CYS A 68 -3.74 4.16 1.82
CA CYS A 68 -4.34 5.50 1.66
C CYS A 68 -4.04 6.19 0.31
N GLY A 69 -3.42 5.49 -0.62
CA GLY A 69 -2.93 6.07 -1.87
C GLY A 69 -1.59 6.79 -1.74
N PHE A 70 -0.90 6.66 -0.61
CA PHE A 70 0.40 7.29 -0.34
C PHE A 70 1.54 6.33 -0.62
N GLY A 71 2.63 6.85 -1.17
CA GLY A 71 3.80 6.06 -1.50
C GLY A 71 4.80 6.84 -2.34
N PHE A 72 5.85 6.15 -2.80
CA PHE A 72 7.03 6.76 -3.42
C PHE A 72 7.26 6.32 -4.88
N ALA A 73 6.26 5.69 -5.50
CA ALA A 73 6.37 5.24 -6.88
C ALA A 73 4.98 5.13 -7.56
N PRO A 74 4.88 5.50 -8.87
CA PRO A 74 5.94 6.07 -9.71
C PRO A 74 6.33 7.49 -9.29
N VAL A 75 7.61 7.87 -9.49
CA VAL A 75 8.09 9.21 -9.12
C VAL A 75 9.25 9.65 -9.99
N ALA A 76 9.13 10.78 -10.69
CA ALA A 76 10.24 11.38 -11.41
C ALA A 76 11.31 11.93 -10.43
N PRO A 77 12.60 11.92 -10.79
CA PRO A 77 13.68 12.35 -9.91
C PRO A 77 13.48 13.73 -9.29
N GLU A 78 12.98 14.70 -10.06
CA GLU A 78 12.68 16.06 -9.60
C GLU A 78 11.52 16.15 -8.61
N ALA A 79 10.64 15.12 -8.55
CA ALA A 79 9.50 15.08 -7.65
C ALA A 79 9.79 14.34 -6.32
N ARG A 80 10.97 13.72 -6.15
CA ARG A 80 11.33 12.91 -4.99
C ARG A 80 11.28 13.70 -3.67
N GLU A 81 11.85 14.90 -3.65
CA GLU A 81 11.82 15.75 -2.43
C GLU A 81 10.40 16.14 -2.05
N ARG A 82 9.57 16.46 -3.05
CA ARG A 82 8.16 16.75 -2.82
C ARG A 82 7.42 15.55 -2.23
N SER A 83 7.66 14.37 -2.75
CA SER A 83 7.05 13.11 -2.24
C SER A 83 7.42 12.88 -0.76
N MET A 84 8.69 13.10 -0.38
CA MET A 84 9.12 13.03 1.02
C MET A 84 8.44 14.08 1.90
N LEU A 85 8.31 15.33 1.42
CA LEU A 85 7.63 16.39 2.17
C LEU A 85 6.14 16.06 2.41
N SER A 86 5.47 15.48 1.41
CA SER A 86 4.10 14.99 1.59
C SER A 86 4.01 13.95 2.70
N MET A 87 4.89 12.94 2.71
CA MET A 87 4.91 11.91 3.75
C MET A 87 5.30 12.46 5.13
N THR A 88 6.11 13.49 5.19
CA THR A 88 6.37 14.22 6.45
C THR A 88 5.09 14.83 7.02
N ARG A 89 4.22 15.35 6.16
CA ARG A 89 2.98 16.00 6.59
C ARG A 89 1.88 15.00 6.94
N VAL A 90 1.70 13.96 6.12
CA VAL A 90 0.56 13.04 6.28
C VAL A 90 0.85 11.88 7.22
N GLU A 91 2.11 11.43 7.32
CA GLU A 91 2.51 10.26 8.12
C GLU A 91 3.56 10.59 9.20
N ALA A 92 3.90 11.87 9.35
CA ALA A 92 4.89 12.34 10.32
C ALA A 92 6.28 11.66 10.19
N ILE A 93 6.64 11.17 9.00
CA ILE A 93 7.95 10.55 8.77
C ILE A 93 9.00 11.68 8.64
N PRO A 94 10.08 11.68 9.44
CA PRO A 94 11.07 12.75 9.38
C PRO A 94 11.75 12.83 8.00
N LEU A 95 11.77 14.01 7.41
CA LEU A 95 12.42 14.26 6.11
C LEU A 95 13.89 13.82 6.09
N ALA A 96 14.62 14.09 7.19
CA ALA A 96 16.03 13.70 7.31
C ALA A 96 16.22 12.19 7.24
N SER A 97 15.35 11.41 7.88
CA SER A 97 15.39 9.94 7.84
C SER A 97 15.14 9.41 6.43
N MET A 98 14.19 10.00 5.71
CA MET A 98 13.93 9.61 4.31
C MET A 98 15.07 9.98 3.36
N LYS A 99 15.68 11.18 3.54
CA LYS A 99 16.82 11.61 2.73
C LYS A 99 18.05 10.73 2.92
N GLU A 100 18.29 10.27 4.14
CA GLU A 100 19.45 9.43 4.48
C GLU A 100 19.18 7.93 4.21
N GLY A 101 17.97 7.48 4.52
CA GLY A 101 17.65 6.04 4.56
C GLY A 101 17.15 5.44 3.25
N MET A 102 16.57 6.24 2.35
CA MET A 102 16.02 5.74 1.09
C MET A 102 17.07 5.75 -0.02
N PRO A 103 17.26 4.64 -0.75
CA PRO A 103 18.28 4.57 -1.82
C PRO A 103 17.91 5.36 -3.07
N TRP A 104 16.62 5.62 -3.32
CA TRP A 104 16.12 6.38 -4.46
C TRP A 104 16.64 5.91 -5.83
N ASP A 105 16.75 4.59 -6.01
CA ASP A 105 17.22 3.92 -7.22
C ASP A 105 16.08 3.42 -8.13
N TRP A 106 14.92 4.08 -8.03
CA TRP A 106 13.73 3.80 -8.83
C TRP A 106 13.05 5.08 -9.36
N GLU A 107 12.24 4.91 -10.40
CA GLU A 107 11.27 5.86 -10.92
C GLU A 107 9.88 5.22 -11.05
N SER A 108 9.83 3.97 -11.48
CA SER A 108 8.61 3.18 -11.61
C SER A 108 8.30 2.37 -10.33
N PHE A 109 7.06 1.89 -10.22
CA PHE A 109 6.67 1.00 -9.13
C PHE A 109 7.37 -0.38 -9.19
N PRO A 110 7.54 -1.02 -10.35
CA PRO A 110 8.38 -2.22 -10.44
C PRO A 110 9.79 -2.03 -9.89
N GLU A 111 10.48 -0.95 -10.27
CA GLU A 111 11.83 -0.66 -9.75
C GLU A 111 11.84 -0.41 -8.24
N TYR A 112 10.79 0.23 -7.70
CA TYR A 112 10.61 0.37 -6.25
C TYR A 112 10.52 -1.00 -5.58
N LEU A 113 9.72 -1.93 -6.13
CA LEU A 113 9.62 -3.28 -5.60
C LEU A 113 10.95 -4.04 -5.72
N ASP A 114 11.70 -3.87 -6.80
CA ASP A 114 13.04 -4.43 -6.94
C ASP A 114 13.99 -3.89 -5.85
N SER A 115 13.89 -2.60 -5.51
CA SER A 115 14.66 -2.00 -4.42
C SER A 115 14.24 -2.56 -3.06
N VAL A 116 12.93 -2.70 -2.82
CA VAL A 116 12.39 -3.35 -1.63
C VAL A 116 12.90 -4.81 -1.55
N ASP A 117 12.91 -5.55 -2.66
CA ASP A 117 13.33 -6.95 -2.67
C ASP A 117 14.84 -7.11 -2.35
N ARG A 118 15.68 -6.23 -2.86
CA ARG A 118 17.11 -6.18 -2.53
C ARG A 118 17.39 -5.86 -1.07
N THR A 119 16.50 -5.18 -0.39
CA THR A 119 16.63 -4.85 1.04
C THR A 119 16.40 -6.09 1.87
N SER A 120 17.41 -6.53 2.63
CA SER A 120 17.24 -7.64 3.59
C SER A 120 16.25 -7.24 4.68
N LYS A 121 15.20 -8.02 4.84
CA LYS A 121 14.13 -7.72 5.81
C LYS A 121 13.68 -8.98 6.55
N ALA A 122 13.25 -8.81 7.78
CA ALA A 122 12.82 -9.91 8.66
C ALA A 122 11.28 -10.05 8.70
N ILE A 123 10.58 -9.35 7.81
CA ILE A 123 9.12 -9.32 7.74
C ILE A 123 8.68 -9.41 6.28
N ASN A 124 7.54 -10.04 6.02
CA ASN A 124 6.97 -10.08 4.67
C ASN A 124 6.30 -8.73 4.35
N ILE A 125 6.44 -8.30 3.11
CA ILE A 125 5.84 -7.07 2.60
C ILE A 125 4.79 -7.41 1.56
N VAL A 126 3.60 -6.82 1.69
CA VAL A 126 2.52 -6.88 0.70
C VAL A 126 2.21 -5.45 0.27
N PRO A 127 2.57 -5.04 -0.96
CA PRO A 127 2.41 -3.67 -1.39
C PRO A 127 1.09 -3.43 -2.13
N TYR A 128 0.31 -2.43 -1.72
CA TYR A 128 -0.65 -1.79 -2.61
C TYR A 128 0.07 -0.84 -3.57
N VAL A 129 -0.53 -0.63 -4.74
CA VAL A 129 -0.15 0.43 -5.67
C VAL A 129 -0.81 1.73 -5.21
N PRO A 130 -0.05 2.73 -4.77
CA PRO A 130 -0.59 3.98 -4.26
C PRO A 130 -1.10 4.87 -5.40
N VAL A 131 -2.32 5.40 -5.27
CA VAL A 131 -2.97 6.13 -6.38
C VAL A 131 -2.45 7.57 -6.53
N ASN A 132 -2.03 8.26 -5.45
CA ASN A 132 -1.49 9.62 -5.56
C ASN A 132 -0.31 9.74 -6.54
N PRO A 133 0.73 8.88 -6.47
CA PRO A 133 1.82 8.92 -7.44
C PRO A 133 1.36 8.71 -8.88
N ILE A 134 0.40 7.82 -9.14
CA ILE A 134 -0.15 7.59 -10.48
C ILE A 134 -0.85 8.85 -10.99
N LEU A 135 -1.70 9.47 -10.18
CA LEU A 135 -2.40 10.71 -10.55
C LEU A 135 -1.41 11.81 -10.92
N ILE A 136 -0.39 12.03 -10.08
CA ILE A 136 0.63 13.06 -10.31
C ILE A 136 1.45 12.76 -11.57
N SER A 137 1.83 11.50 -11.76
CA SER A 137 2.65 11.08 -12.92
C SER A 137 1.93 11.28 -14.25
N VAL A 138 0.61 11.06 -14.31
CA VAL A 138 -0.16 11.11 -15.56
C VAL A 138 -0.78 12.48 -15.81
N LEU A 139 -1.32 13.12 -14.78
CA LEU A 139 -2.00 14.42 -14.92
C LEU A 139 -1.05 15.61 -14.76
N GLY A 140 0.09 15.40 -14.10
CA GLY A 140 0.86 16.48 -13.54
C GLY A 140 0.28 16.95 -12.19
N LEU A 141 1.13 17.60 -11.39
CA LEU A 141 0.79 17.98 -10.02
C LEU A 141 -0.41 18.92 -9.93
N GLU A 142 -0.43 19.97 -10.73
CA GLU A 142 -1.46 21.02 -10.69
C GLU A 142 -2.85 20.46 -11.00
N ASP A 143 -2.96 19.69 -12.08
CA ASP A 143 -4.21 19.08 -12.51
C ASP A 143 -4.69 18.00 -11.54
N ALA A 144 -3.77 17.21 -10.99
CA ALA A 144 -4.09 16.20 -9.98
C ALA A 144 -4.66 16.85 -8.70
N LYS A 145 -4.06 17.94 -8.23
CA LYS A 145 -4.53 18.71 -7.06
C LYS A 145 -5.79 19.52 -7.32
N ALA A 146 -6.02 19.94 -8.55
CA ALA A 146 -7.26 20.59 -8.96
C ALA A 146 -8.43 19.62 -9.09
N GLY A 147 -8.20 18.31 -8.97
CA GLY A 147 -9.23 17.29 -9.19
C GLY A 147 -9.76 17.28 -10.62
N ARG A 148 -8.91 17.61 -11.60
CA ARG A 148 -9.31 17.63 -13.02
C ARG A 148 -9.77 16.24 -13.46
N LEU A 149 -10.89 16.17 -14.17
CA LEU A 149 -11.35 14.92 -14.75
C LEU A 149 -10.33 14.44 -15.81
N PRO A 150 -9.77 13.23 -15.65
CA PRO A 150 -8.87 12.67 -16.64
C PRO A 150 -9.58 12.42 -17.98
N THR A 151 -8.84 12.58 -19.06
CA THR A 151 -9.27 12.14 -20.40
C THR A 151 -9.23 10.61 -20.51
N ASP A 152 -9.89 10.06 -21.54
CA ASP A 152 -9.85 8.60 -21.80
C ASP A 152 -8.41 8.09 -21.97
N LYS A 153 -7.52 8.88 -22.62
CA LYS A 153 -6.11 8.52 -22.81
C LYS A 153 -5.36 8.48 -21.48
N GLU A 154 -5.62 9.43 -20.59
CA GLU A 154 -5.01 9.47 -19.26
C GLU A 154 -5.51 8.32 -18.40
N HIS A 155 -6.80 7.99 -18.44
CA HIS A 155 -7.33 6.80 -17.78
C HIS A 155 -6.67 5.50 -18.29
N ILE A 156 -6.49 5.38 -19.61
CA ILE A 156 -5.79 4.22 -20.21
C ILE A 156 -4.36 4.13 -19.66
N GLU A 157 -3.64 5.25 -19.58
CA GLU A 157 -2.28 5.26 -19.06
C GLU A 157 -2.21 4.95 -17.57
N MET A 158 -3.10 5.51 -16.75
CA MET A 158 -3.22 5.18 -15.32
C MET A 158 -3.49 3.69 -15.11
N CYS A 159 -4.41 3.11 -15.89
CA CYS A 159 -4.71 1.68 -15.85
C CYS A 159 -3.51 0.83 -16.28
N ARG A 160 -2.74 1.26 -17.29
CA ARG A 160 -1.51 0.59 -17.72
C ARG A 160 -0.47 0.58 -16.59
N LEU A 161 -0.27 1.71 -15.92
CA LEU A 161 0.65 1.80 -14.76
C LEU A 161 0.21 0.89 -13.62
N LEU A 162 -1.10 0.81 -13.35
CA LEU A 162 -1.62 -0.12 -12.34
C LEU A 162 -1.40 -1.58 -12.75
N GLU A 163 -1.69 -1.94 -14.00
CA GLU A 163 -1.47 -3.31 -14.52
C GLU A 163 0.01 -3.70 -14.41
N GLU A 164 0.93 -2.84 -14.85
CA GLU A 164 2.38 -3.04 -14.75
C GLU A 164 2.84 -3.20 -13.29
N SER A 165 2.32 -2.37 -12.40
CA SER A 165 2.63 -2.44 -10.97
C SER A 165 2.14 -3.74 -10.34
N MET A 166 0.97 -4.22 -10.73
CA MET A 166 0.44 -5.50 -10.27
C MET A 166 1.19 -6.70 -10.87
N ASP A 167 1.71 -6.58 -12.09
CA ASP A 167 2.57 -7.62 -12.70
C ASP A 167 3.89 -7.77 -11.94
N ALA A 168 4.40 -6.67 -11.37
CA ALA A 168 5.60 -6.67 -10.55
C ALA A 168 5.37 -7.18 -9.10
N GLY A 169 4.12 -7.35 -8.66
CA GLY A 169 3.81 -7.86 -7.33
C GLY A 169 2.86 -7.00 -6.49
N GLY A 170 2.37 -5.88 -7.02
CA GLY A 170 1.33 -5.08 -6.35
C GLY A 170 0.06 -5.90 -6.12
N CYS A 171 -0.47 -5.88 -4.88
CA CYS A 171 -1.63 -6.68 -4.50
C CYS A 171 -2.99 -6.04 -4.89
N GLY A 172 -2.95 -4.89 -5.55
CA GLY A 172 -4.10 -4.08 -5.92
C GLY A 172 -3.79 -2.60 -5.74
N TRP A 173 -4.78 -1.77 -5.49
CA TRP A 173 -4.59 -0.33 -5.36
C TRP A 173 -5.19 0.23 -4.07
N SER A 174 -4.70 1.39 -3.65
CA SER A 174 -5.20 2.09 -2.46
C SER A 174 -5.47 3.56 -2.73
N ALA A 175 -6.50 4.11 -2.10
CA ALA A 175 -6.82 5.53 -2.12
C ALA A 175 -7.60 5.94 -0.87
N GLN A 176 -7.18 7.00 -0.21
CA GLN A 176 -8.03 7.74 0.70
C GLN A 176 -8.90 8.72 -0.09
N ARG A 177 -10.13 8.88 0.32
CA ARG A 177 -11.14 9.74 -0.31
C ARG A 177 -11.86 10.55 0.76
N LEU A 178 -11.35 11.75 1.06
CA LEU A 178 -11.95 12.71 1.99
C LEU A 178 -12.41 13.94 1.19
N PRO A 179 -13.64 13.98 0.68
CA PRO A 179 -14.06 15.05 -0.20
C PRO A 179 -14.11 16.40 0.53
N PRO A 180 -13.90 17.53 -0.18
CA PRO A 180 -13.79 18.86 0.40
C PRO A 180 -15.00 19.31 1.23
N ASP A 181 -16.18 18.86 0.85
CA ASP A 181 -17.46 19.15 1.51
C ASP A 181 -17.85 18.09 2.56
N GLY A 182 -17.00 17.09 2.76
CA GLY A 182 -17.18 16.06 3.79
C GLY A 182 -16.87 16.57 5.21
N PRO A 183 -17.33 15.85 6.24
CA PRO A 183 -17.15 16.27 7.64
C PRO A 183 -15.71 16.24 8.13
N ALA A 184 -14.85 15.46 7.50
CA ALA A 184 -13.43 15.39 7.81
C ALA A 184 -12.63 16.49 7.10
N GLY A 185 -13.18 17.07 6.01
CA GLY A 185 -12.43 17.88 5.06
C GLY A 185 -11.36 17.05 4.34
N VAL A 186 -10.63 17.70 3.42
CA VAL A 186 -9.50 17.07 2.74
C VAL A 186 -8.30 16.90 3.67
N GLN A 187 -7.50 15.86 3.46
CA GLN A 187 -6.18 15.80 4.04
C GLN A 187 -5.26 16.79 3.33
N LEU A 188 -4.61 17.63 4.12
CA LEU A 188 -3.71 18.64 3.57
C LEU A 188 -2.32 18.07 3.34
N ASP A 189 -1.79 18.32 2.15
CA ASP A 189 -0.39 18.13 1.81
C ASP A 189 0.49 19.16 2.54
N PHE A 190 1.81 19.04 2.45
CA PHE A 190 2.76 19.92 3.12
C PHE A 190 2.63 21.40 2.69
N ASP A 191 2.16 21.65 1.48
CA ASP A 191 1.93 22.98 0.90
C ASP A 191 0.55 23.58 1.23
N GLY A 192 -0.25 22.87 2.05
CA GLY A 192 -1.60 23.29 2.46
C GLY A 192 -2.70 23.03 1.44
N THR A 193 -2.38 22.41 0.31
CA THR A 193 -3.38 22.00 -0.69
C THR A 193 -3.92 20.59 -0.41
N ALA A 194 -5.04 20.21 -1.04
CA ALA A 194 -5.62 18.88 -0.89
C ALA A 194 -4.70 17.78 -1.44
N MET A 195 -4.75 16.59 -0.82
CA MET A 195 -4.15 15.39 -1.42
C MET A 195 -4.91 15.02 -2.69
N PRO A 196 -4.21 14.62 -3.78
CA PRO A 196 -4.86 14.34 -5.07
C PRO A 196 -5.97 13.31 -5.01
N THR A 197 -5.85 12.26 -4.20
CA THR A 197 -6.89 11.23 -4.05
C THR A 197 -8.18 11.77 -3.42
N ASP A 198 -8.10 12.78 -2.56
CA ASP A 198 -9.28 13.36 -1.92
C ASP A 198 -10.17 14.14 -2.90
N VAL A 199 -9.58 14.65 -3.97
CA VAL A 199 -10.26 15.42 -5.01
C VAL A 199 -10.40 14.68 -6.34
N MET A 200 -9.91 13.46 -6.46
CA MET A 200 -10.01 12.70 -7.71
C MET A 200 -11.46 12.32 -8.04
N HIS A 201 -11.78 12.19 -9.33
CA HIS A 201 -13.09 11.75 -9.79
C HIS A 201 -13.34 10.26 -9.49
N ASP A 202 -14.61 9.93 -9.18
CA ASP A 202 -15.09 8.54 -8.98
C ASP A 202 -14.80 7.65 -10.19
N GLN A 203 -14.86 8.24 -11.40
CA GLN A 203 -14.55 7.50 -12.64
C GLN A 203 -13.17 6.84 -12.60
N THR A 204 -12.17 7.47 -11.97
CA THR A 204 -10.83 6.89 -11.84
C THR A 204 -10.86 5.60 -10.99
N SER A 205 -11.58 5.61 -9.86
CA SER A 205 -11.76 4.40 -9.04
C SER A 205 -12.49 3.29 -9.81
N ILE A 206 -13.48 3.67 -10.64
CA ILE A 206 -14.22 2.73 -11.50
C ILE A 206 -13.29 2.09 -12.53
N GLU A 207 -12.44 2.89 -13.20
CA GLU A 207 -11.49 2.34 -14.17
C GLU A 207 -10.48 1.39 -13.53
N PHE A 208 -9.97 1.73 -12.35
CA PHE A 208 -9.09 0.83 -11.59
C PHE A 208 -9.80 -0.45 -11.13
N ALA A 209 -11.06 -0.36 -10.73
CA ALA A 209 -11.87 -1.55 -10.42
C ALA A 209 -12.03 -2.49 -11.63
N LYS A 210 -12.16 -1.93 -12.85
CA LYS A 210 -12.20 -2.71 -14.09
C LYS A 210 -10.88 -3.42 -14.38
N VAL A 211 -9.73 -2.83 -14.01
CA VAL A 211 -8.42 -3.52 -14.11
C VAL A 211 -8.43 -4.79 -13.25
N LEU A 212 -8.87 -4.69 -11.99
CA LEU A 212 -8.96 -5.85 -11.11
C LEU A 212 -9.91 -6.92 -11.68
N ARG A 213 -11.03 -6.50 -12.27
CA ARG A 213 -11.97 -7.40 -12.94
C ARG A 213 -11.33 -8.17 -14.09
N LYS A 214 -10.66 -7.45 -15.00
CA LYS A 214 -9.95 -8.02 -16.15
C LYS A 214 -8.91 -9.03 -15.72
N ARG A 215 -8.17 -8.74 -14.65
CA ARG A 215 -7.13 -9.61 -14.10
C ARG A 215 -7.68 -10.76 -13.26
N ASN A 216 -8.91 -10.67 -12.81
CA ASN A 216 -9.50 -11.55 -11.79
C ASN A 216 -8.61 -11.71 -10.55
N ALA A 217 -7.91 -10.65 -10.17
CA ALA A 217 -6.95 -10.62 -9.07
C ALA A 217 -6.89 -9.23 -8.43
N GLY A 218 -6.37 -9.17 -7.20
CA GLY A 218 -6.11 -7.93 -6.47
C GLY A 218 -7.20 -7.56 -5.48
N HIS A 219 -6.91 -6.55 -4.69
CA HIS A 219 -7.75 -5.97 -3.65
C HIS A 219 -7.81 -4.46 -3.79
N MET A 220 -8.82 -3.86 -3.17
CA MET A 220 -8.95 -2.40 -3.06
C MET A 220 -8.91 -1.99 -1.59
N GLN A 221 -8.07 -1.04 -1.25
CA GLN A 221 -8.11 -0.37 0.04
C GLN A 221 -8.62 1.06 -0.20
N THR A 222 -9.76 1.40 0.37
CA THR A 222 -10.26 2.78 0.30
C THR A 222 -10.85 3.21 1.62
N THR A 223 -10.51 4.44 2.02
CA THR A 223 -11.16 5.16 3.11
C THR A 223 -12.02 6.25 2.51
N MET A 224 -13.31 6.26 2.82
CA MET A 224 -14.24 7.25 2.29
C MET A 224 -15.09 7.84 3.41
N VAL A 225 -15.10 9.16 3.54
CA VAL A 225 -15.85 9.88 4.56
C VAL A 225 -16.49 11.13 3.94
N SER A 226 -17.56 10.92 3.16
CA SER A 226 -18.28 12.02 2.49
C SER A 226 -19.29 12.75 3.41
N GLY A 227 -19.55 12.23 4.61
CA GLY A 227 -20.65 12.71 5.47
C GLY A 227 -21.98 12.03 5.19
N ASN A 228 -22.06 11.18 4.19
CA ASN A 228 -23.20 10.33 3.90
C ASN A 228 -22.79 8.84 3.92
N PRO A 229 -22.77 8.17 5.09
CA PRO A 229 -22.31 6.80 5.21
C PRO A 229 -23.01 5.79 4.28
N LYS A 230 -24.28 6.06 3.93
CA LYS A 230 -24.99 5.18 2.98
C LYS A 230 -24.48 5.34 1.56
N ALA A 231 -24.16 6.57 1.14
CA ALA A 231 -23.58 6.82 -0.18
C ALA A 231 -22.15 6.25 -0.25
N ASP A 232 -21.35 6.41 0.80
CA ASP A 232 -20.01 5.86 0.91
C ASP A 232 -20.04 4.33 0.81
N GLN A 233 -20.93 3.68 1.58
CA GLN A 233 -21.13 2.23 1.52
C GLN A 233 -21.57 1.78 0.12
N GLN A 234 -22.52 2.51 -0.50
CA GLN A 234 -23.01 2.18 -1.84
C GLN A 234 -21.87 2.26 -2.87
N HIS A 235 -21.05 3.31 -2.81
CA HIS A 235 -19.92 3.47 -3.72
C HIS A 235 -18.91 2.31 -3.58
N ILE A 236 -18.56 1.94 -2.35
CA ILE A 236 -17.67 0.80 -2.08
C ILE A 236 -18.26 -0.51 -2.62
N MET A 237 -19.56 -0.73 -2.39
CA MET A 237 -20.27 -1.91 -2.92
C MET A 237 -20.30 -1.94 -4.44
N ASP A 238 -20.43 -0.79 -5.08
CA ASP A 238 -20.43 -0.72 -6.55
C ASP A 238 -19.04 -0.97 -7.12
N LEU A 239 -17.97 -0.47 -6.50
CA LEU A 239 -16.60 -0.83 -6.85
C LEU A 239 -16.34 -2.33 -6.69
N ALA A 240 -16.80 -2.94 -5.60
CA ALA A 240 -16.68 -4.37 -5.37
C ALA A 240 -17.44 -5.19 -6.43
N LYS A 241 -18.64 -4.76 -6.84
CA LYS A 241 -19.39 -5.41 -7.94
C LYS A 241 -18.69 -5.25 -9.29
N ILE A 242 -18.16 -4.05 -9.58
CA ILE A 242 -17.45 -3.76 -10.83
C ILE A 242 -16.19 -4.62 -10.92
N SER A 243 -15.40 -4.66 -9.88
CA SER A 243 -14.15 -5.42 -9.83
C SER A 243 -14.38 -6.93 -9.71
N GLY A 244 -15.47 -7.36 -9.07
CA GLY A 244 -15.68 -8.75 -8.62
C GLY A 244 -14.67 -9.15 -7.54
N ARG A 245 -14.07 -8.18 -6.84
CA ARG A 245 -13.03 -8.36 -5.82
C ARG A 245 -13.39 -7.57 -4.56
N PRO A 246 -12.87 -7.98 -3.39
CA PRO A 246 -13.01 -7.20 -2.15
C PRO A 246 -12.20 -5.92 -2.18
#